data_ce365df172897472bc86c9c55128b60e
#
_entry.id   ce365df172897472bc86c9c55128b60e
#
_cell.length_a   1.000
_cell.length_b   1.000
_cell.length_c   1.000
_cell.angle_alpha   90.00
_cell.angle_beta   90.00
_cell.angle_gamma   90.00
#
_symmetry.space_group_name_H-M   'P 1'
#
loop_
_entity.id
_entity.type
_entity.pdbx_description
1 polymer ?
#
loop_
_entity_poly.entity_id
_entity_poly.type
_entity_poly.pdbx_seq_one_letter_code
_entity_poly.pdbx_strand_id
1 'polypeptide(L)'
;MIEIEEPGLIEIALLQKGAIFDFTTEYYSRNQNSDFAEIPEGIFETFKEYLTQTGFSFANETEDYLNVIENDLAGVDGAESRINDLRKLVALQKEKELDGSKSFIEKLIWLELRARSGGQTARTNASLSKDVQLNAAIDLINNPDEIDSLLKGNN
;
A
#
# COMPACT_ATOMS: atom_id res chain seq x y z
N MET A 1 -4.97 19.16 -12.10
CA MET A 1 -4.67 19.13 -10.65
C MET A 1 -4.30 17.68 -10.35
N ILE A 2 -3.07 17.42 -9.89
CA ILE A 2 -2.65 16.05 -9.54
C ILE A 2 -3.10 15.86 -8.10
N GLU A 3 -4.06 14.96 -7.88
CA GLU A 3 -4.47 14.56 -6.53
C GLU A 3 -3.31 13.84 -5.86
N ILE A 4 -2.86 14.37 -4.73
CA ILE A 4 -1.96 13.65 -3.82
C ILE A 4 -2.89 12.73 -3.02
N GLU A 5 -2.88 11.44 -3.34
CA GLU A 5 -3.61 10.45 -2.54
C GLU A 5 -3.00 10.42 -1.14
N GLU A 6 -3.78 10.78 -0.14
CA GLU A 6 -3.39 10.59 1.25
C GLU A 6 -3.42 9.09 1.59
N PRO A 7 -2.42 8.58 2.33
CA PRO A 7 -2.36 7.17 2.66
C PRO A 7 -3.58 6.75 3.50
N GLY A 8 -4.21 5.66 3.12
CA GLY A 8 -5.33 5.06 3.85
C GLY A 8 -4.90 4.45 5.19
N LEU A 9 -5.89 4.08 6.02
CA LEU A 9 -5.63 3.51 7.36
C LEU A 9 -4.75 2.26 7.31
N ILE A 10 -4.96 1.38 6.34
CA ILE A 10 -4.16 0.16 6.20
C ILE A 10 -2.71 0.47 5.82
N GLU A 11 -2.49 1.43 4.94
CA GLU A 11 -1.17 1.85 4.50
C GLU A 11 -0.38 2.44 5.67
N ILE A 12 -1.04 3.28 6.48
CA ILE A 12 -0.46 3.82 7.72
C ILE A 12 -0.11 2.68 8.70
N ALA A 13 -1.01 1.71 8.89
CA ALA A 13 -0.78 0.59 9.78
C ALA A 13 0.39 -0.31 9.33
N LEU A 14 0.50 -0.58 8.03
CA LEU A 14 1.60 -1.35 7.44
C LEU A 14 2.96 -0.68 7.68
N LEU A 15 3.00 0.66 7.53
CA LEU A 15 4.21 1.44 7.75
C LEU A 15 4.56 1.52 9.24
N GLN A 16 3.61 1.84 10.10
CA GLN A 16 3.83 1.99 11.54
C GLN A 16 4.27 0.68 12.22
N LYS A 17 3.73 -0.45 11.78
CA LYS A 17 4.08 -1.77 12.31
C LYS A 17 5.31 -2.38 11.65
N GLY A 18 5.91 -1.70 10.67
CA GLY A 18 7.11 -2.17 9.99
C GLY A 18 6.88 -3.37 9.07
N ALA A 19 5.64 -3.74 8.74
CA ALA A 19 5.33 -4.93 7.97
C ALA A 19 5.99 -4.97 6.60
N ILE A 20 6.07 -3.83 5.91
CA ILE A 20 6.77 -3.69 4.62
C ILE A 20 8.28 -3.95 4.80
N PHE A 21 8.87 -3.35 5.84
CA PHE A 21 10.30 -3.49 6.12
C PHE A 21 10.67 -4.94 6.45
N ASP A 22 9.91 -5.61 7.31
CA ASP A 22 10.15 -6.99 7.73
C ASP A 22 9.98 -7.97 6.56
N PHE A 23 8.90 -7.81 5.80
CA PHE A 23 8.67 -8.59 4.58
C PHE A 23 9.83 -8.45 3.58
N THR A 24 10.23 -7.20 3.29
CA THR A 24 11.29 -6.96 2.31
C THR A 24 12.65 -7.46 2.78
N THR A 25 12.88 -7.50 4.10
CA THR A 25 14.09 -8.11 4.69
C THR A 25 14.12 -9.60 4.41
N GLU A 26 13.02 -10.29 4.66
CA GLU A 26 12.90 -11.73 4.42
C GLU A 26 12.94 -12.05 2.93
N TYR A 27 12.18 -11.33 2.12
CA TYR A 27 12.12 -11.53 0.67
C TYR A 27 13.48 -11.32 0.01
N TYR A 28 14.18 -10.24 0.37
CA TYR A 28 15.52 -9.96 -0.13
C TYR A 28 16.53 -11.03 0.25
N SER A 29 16.47 -11.55 1.49
CA SER A 29 17.38 -12.60 1.94
C SER A 29 17.32 -13.87 1.09
N ARG A 30 16.15 -14.16 0.51
CA ARG A 30 15.91 -15.30 -0.39
C ARG A 30 16.23 -15.01 -1.86
N ASN A 31 16.35 -13.72 -2.24
CA ASN A 31 16.49 -13.26 -3.63
C ASN A 31 17.68 -12.32 -3.82
N GLN A 32 18.80 -12.56 -3.13
CA GLN A 32 19.98 -11.66 -3.10
C GLN A 32 20.62 -11.40 -4.48
N ASN A 33 20.41 -12.27 -5.45
CA ASN A 33 20.99 -12.13 -6.79
C ASN A 33 20.14 -11.28 -7.74
N SER A 34 18.98 -10.77 -7.28
CA SER A 34 18.10 -9.92 -8.06
C SER A 34 18.46 -8.45 -7.89
N ASP A 35 18.46 -7.70 -8.97
CA ASP A 35 18.69 -6.24 -8.95
C ASP A 35 17.41 -5.44 -8.67
N PHE A 36 16.25 -6.10 -8.75
CA PHE A 36 14.92 -5.51 -8.58
C PHE A 36 14.69 -4.29 -9.48
N ALA A 37 15.19 -4.33 -10.71
CA ALA A 37 15.00 -3.23 -11.68
C ALA A 37 13.53 -2.87 -11.86
N GLU A 38 12.66 -3.88 -11.84
CA GLU A 38 11.20 -3.73 -11.91
C GLU A 38 10.53 -4.30 -10.64
N ILE A 39 9.24 -3.97 -10.46
CA ILE A 39 8.42 -4.57 -9.40
C ILE A 39 8.30 -6.07 -9.67
N PRO A 40 8.68 -6.94 -8.72
CA PRO A 40 8.57 -8.39 -8.93
C PRO A 40 7.13 -8.82 -9.17
N GLU A 41 6.92 -9.65 -10.18
CA GLU A 41 5.59 -10.18 -10.48
C GLU A 41 5.06 -10.99 -9.28
N GLY A 42 3.78 -10.80 -8.96
CA GLY A 42 3.12 -11.50 -7.85
C GLY A 42 3.59 -11.10 -6.44
N ILE A 43 4.38 -10.02 -6.31
CA ILE A 43 4.91 -9.58 -5.02
C ILE A 43 3.81 -9.24 -4.02
N PHE A 44 2.70 -8.67 -4.49
CA PHE A 44 1.57 -8.32 -3.64
C PHE A 44 0.89 -9.56 -3.05
N GLU A 45 0.69 -10.61 -3.84
CA GLU A 45 0.11 -11.87 -3.36
C GLU A 45 1.04 -12.54 -2.34
N THR A 46 2.35 -12.55 -2.62
CA THR A 46 3.35 -13.04 -1.67
C THR A 46 3.33 -12.23 -0.36
N PHE A 47 3.12 -10.94 -0.44
CA PHE A 47 2.98 -10.07 0.73
C PHE A 47 1.70 -10.38 1.53
N LYS A 48 0.56 -10.60 0.85
CA LYS A 48 -0.69 -11.02 1.51
C LYS A 48 -0.51 -12.35 2.28
N GLU A 49 0.18 -13.30 1.69
CA GLU A 49 0.51 -14.56 2.36
C GLU A 49 1.38 -14.33 3.60
N TYR A 50 2.39 -13.47 3.49
CA TYR A 50 3.24 -13.08 4.61
C TYR A 50 2.43 -12.43 5.74
N LEU A 51 1.55 -11.48 5.44
CA LEU A 51 0.67 -10.86 6.43
C LEU A 51 -0.19 -11.88 7.16
N THR A 52 -0.71 -12.86 6.43
CA THR A 52 -1.50 -13.96 6.99
C THR A 52 -0.66 -14.84 7.91
N GLN A 53 0.54 -15.23 7.48
CA GLN A 53 1.44 -16.10 8.24
C GLN A 53 1.95 -15.43 9.53
N THR A 54 2.19 -14.12 9.49
CA THR A 54 2.65 -13.35 10.66
C THR A 54 1.52 -12.93 11.59
N GLY A 55 0.26 -13.21 11.22
CA GLY A 55 -0.90 -12.77 11.98
C GLY A 55 -1.05 -11.25 12.02
N PHE A 56 -0.62 -10.57 10.95
CA PHE A 56 -0.75 -9.11 10.88
C PHE A 56 -2.22 -8.73 10.99
N SER A 57 -2.51 -7.83 11.92
CA SER A 57 -3.82 -7.23 12.08
C SER A 57 -3.66 -5.72 12.33
N PHE A 58 -4.62 -4.97 11.90
CA PHE A 58 -4.78 -3.57 12.28
C PHE A 58 -6.19 -3.37 12.82
N ALA A 59 -6.29 -2.59 13.89
CA ALA A 59 -7.57 -2.23 14.46
C ALA A 59 -8.24 -1.19 13.54
N ASN A 60 -9.56 -1.30 13.39
CA ASN A 60 -10.37 -0.22 12.87
C ASN A 60 -11.49 0.09 13.87
N GLU A 61 -12.02 1.30 13.82
CA GLU A 61 -13.07 1.75 14.75
C GLU A 61 -14.30 0.84 14.75
N THR A 62 -14.61 0.21 13.62
CA THR A 62 -15.75 -0.71 13.52
C THR A 62 -15.57 -1.95 14.39
N GLU A 63 -14.35 -2.49 14.47
CA GLU A 63 -14.06 -3.63 15.38
C GLU A 63 -14.19 -3.22 16.84
N ASP A 64 -13.76 -2.01 17.18
CA ASP A 64 -13.90 -1.49 18.55
C ASP A 64 -15.38 -1.30 18.92
N TYR A 65 -16.19 -0.77 18.01
CA TYR A 65 -17.65 -0.70 18.22
C TYR A 65 -18.29 -2.07 18.35
N LEU A 66 -17.89 -3.06 17.54
CA LEU A 66 -18.40 -4.42 17.67
C LEU A 66 -18.03 -5.05 19.02
N ASN A 67 -16.87 -4.77 19.57
CA ASN A 67 -16.46 -5.23 20.90
C ASN A 67 -17.34 -4.61 22.00
N VAL A 68 -17.69 -3.33 21.87
CA VAL A 68 -18.61 -2.66 22.81
C VAL A 68 -20.00 -3.28 22.73
N ILE A 69 -20.53 -3.46 21.51
CA ILE A 69 -21.87 -4.07 21.30
C ILE A 69 -21.91 -5.51 21.84
N GLU A 70 -20.84 -6.28 21.65
CA GLU A 70 -20.74 -7.65 22.17
C GLU A 70 -20.82 -7.69 23.69
N ASN A 71 -20.13 -6.79 24.35
CA ASN A 71 -20.17 -6.66 25.81
C ASN A 71 -21.56 -6.24 26.32
N ASP A 72 -22.19 -5.27 25.64
CA ASP A 72 -23.52 -4.78 26.02
C ASP A 72 -24.64 -5.81 25.80
N LEU A 73 -24.48 -6.68 24.82
CA LEU A 73 -25.43 -7.73 24.48
C LEU A 73 -25.07 -9.10 25.07
N ALA A 74 -24.11 -9.16 26.01
CA ALA A 74 -23.70 -10.40 26.63
C ALA A 74 -24.90 -11.10 27.32
N GLY A 75 -25.16 -12.34 26.91
CA GLY A 75 -26.30 -13.14 27.42
C GLY A 75 -27.65 -12.92 26.70
N VAL A 76 -27.67 -12.09 25.64
CA VAL A 76 -28.85 -11.97 24.78
C VAL A 76 -28.85 -13.08 23.73
N ASP A 77 -29.93 -13.84 23.65
CA ASP A 77 -30.07 -14.94 22.69
C ASP A 77 -29.90 -14.48 21.25
N GLY A 78 -29.00 -15.17 20.54
CA GLY A 78 -28.70 -14.92 19.14
C GLY A 78 -27.79 -13.70 18.86
N ALA A 79 -27.39 -12.93 19.88
CA ALA A 79 -26.50 -11.77 19.70
C ALA A 79 -25.13 -12.20 19.18
N GLU A 80 -24.51 -13.21 19.78
CA GLU A 80 -23.19 -13.73 19.40
C GLU A 80 -23.12 -14.11 17.91
N SER A 81 -24.10 -14.84 17.41
CA SER A 81 -24.14 -15.26 16.00
C SER A 81 -24.18 -14.04 15.06
N ARG A 82 -24.97 -13.04 15.38
CA ARG A 82 -25.11 -11.82 14.56
C ARG A 82 -23.85 -10.96 14.58
N ILE A 83 -23.22 -10.85 15.75
CA ILE A 83 -21.94 -10.12 15.89
C ILE A 83 -20.84 -10.83 15.09
N ASN A 84 -20.78 -12.17 15.13
CA ASN A 84 -19.85 -12.94 14.32
C ASN A 84 -20.06 -12.73 12.81
N ASP A 85 -21.30 -12.61 12.35
CA ASP A 85 -21.59 -12.30 10.95
C ASP A 85 -21.14 -10.88 10.57
N LEU A 86 -21.33 -9.89 11.46
CA LEU A 86 -20.78 -8.54 11.25
C LEU A 86 -19.25 -8.54 11.22
N ARG A 87 -18.58 -9.32 12.09
CA ARG A 87 -17.11 -9.45 12.07
C ARG A 87 -16.61 -10.01 10.73
N LYS A 88 -17.33 -10.97 10.12
CA LYS A 88 -17.00 -11.47 8.77
C LYS A 88 -17.10 -10.37 7.72
N LEU A 89 -18.13 -9.52 7.79
CA LEU A 89 -18.27 -8.40 6.86
C LEU A 89 -17.13 -7.37 7.03
N VAL A 90 -16.73 -7.09 8.27
CA VAL A 90 -15.59 -6.21 8.55
C VAL A 90 -14.29 -6.81 8.00
N ALA A 91 -14.07 -8.11 8.16
CA ALA A 91 -12.91 -8.78 7.60
C ALA A 91 -12.86 -8.70 6.07
N LEU A 92 -14.01 -8.90 5.39
CA LEU A 92 -14.11 -8.72 3.94
C LEU A 92 -13.85 -7.27 3.50
N GLN A 93 -14.29 -6.29 4.28
CA GLN A 93 -14.02 -4.88 4.00
C GLN A 93 -12.53 -4.57 4.13
N LYS A 94 -11.87 -5.08 5.17
CA LYS A 94 -10.40 -4.92 5.36
C LYS A 94 -9.61 -5.56 4.21
N GLU A 95 -10.05 -6.71 3.71
CA GLU A 95 -9.42 -7.34 2.54
C GLU A 95 -9.56 -6.46 1.28
N LYS A 96 -10.74 -5.88 1.05
CA LYS A 96 -10.95 -4.94 -0.07
C LYS A 96 -10.10 -3.68 0.06
N GLU A 97 -9.92 -3.16 1.25
CA GLU A 97 -9.03 -2.01 1.50
C GLU A 97 -7.58 -2.35 1.19
N LEU A 98 -7.13 -3.55 1.60
CA LEU A 98 -5.80 -4.04 1.26
C LEU A 98 -5.62 -4.18 -0.26
N ASP A 99 -6.59 -4.77 -0.95
CA ASP A 99 -6.55 -4.91 -2.41
C ASP A 99 -6.61 -3.55 -3.11
N GLY A 100 -7.36 -2.59 -2.58
CA GLY A 100 -7.41 -1.21 -3.07
C GLY A 100 -6.06 -0.49 -2.97
N SER A 101 -5.25 -0.82 -1.96
CA SER A 101 -3.92 -0.25 -1.74
C SER A 101 -2.80 -0.99 -2.49
N LYS A 102 -3.13 -1.96 -3.36
CA LYS A 102 -2.15 -2.82 -4.05
C LYS A 102 -1.02 -2.03 -4.69
N SER A 103 -1.35 -1.06 -5.53
CA SER A 103 -0.35 -0.28 -6.28
C SER A 103 0.60 0.49 -5.36
N PHE A 104 0.08 1.07 -4.29
CA PHE A 104 0.86 1.77 -3.28
C PHE A 104 1.80 0.81 -2.54
N ILE A 105 1.29 -0.34 -2.11
CA ILE A 105 2.06 -1.36 -1.39
C ILE A 105 3.17 -1.93 -2.28
N GLU A 106 2.87 -2.29 -3.52
CA GLU A 106 3.86 -2.80 -4.49
C GLU A 106 4.99 -1.79 -4.71
N LYS A 107 4.64 -0.49 -4.83
CA LYS A 107 5.63 0.59 -4.96
C LYS A 107 6.52 0.69 -3.73
N LEU A 108 5.95 0.65 -2.52
CA LEU A 108 6.74 0.72 -1.27
C LEU A 108 7.67 -0.48 -1.12
N ILE A 109 7.17 -1.70 -1.36
CA ILE A 109 7.98 -2.92 -1.32
C ILE A 109 9.14 -2.80 -2.31
N TRP A 110 8.86 -2.40 -3.53
CA TRP A 110 9.88 -2.25 -4.57
C TRP A 110 10.95 -1.22 -4.18
N LEU A 111 10.56 -0.06 -3.65
CA LEU A 111 11.51 0.95 -3.20
C LEU A 111 12.43 0.43 -2.08
N GLU A 112 11.91 -0.36 -1.15
CA GLU A 112 12.71 -1.00 -0.10
C GLU A 112 13.66 -2.06 -0.68
N LEU A 113 13.23 -2.87 -1.64
CA LEU A 113 14.07 -3.85 -2.33
C LEU A 113 15.18 -3.15 -3.13
N ARG A 114 14.89 -2.04 -3.81
CA ARG A 114 15.88 -1.21 -4.50
C ARG A 114 16.92 -0.62 -3.52
N ALA A 115 16.48 -0.18 -2.35
CA ALA A 115 17.39 0.30 -1.32
C ALA A 115 18.35 -0.79 -0.84
N ARG A 116 17.88 -2.03 -0.71
CA ARG A 116 18.69 -3.18 -0.26
C ARG A 116 19.66 -3.68 -1.33
N SER A 117 19.25 -3.68 -2.59
CA SER A 117 20.08 -4.18 -3.70
C SER A 117 21.12 -3.17 -4.19
N GLY A 118 20.81 -1.87 -4.18
CA GLY A 118 21.66 -0.83 -4.77
C GLY A 118 21.84 0.42 -3.92
N GLY A 119 21.44 0.36 -2.64
CA GLY A 119 21.56 1.47 -1.71
C GLY A 119 20.57 2.61 -1.95
N GLN A 120 20.76 3.69 -1.21
CA GLN A 120 19.86 4.85 -1.24
C GLN A 120 19.76 5.52 -2.62
N THR A 121 20.85 5.51 -3.39
CA THR A 121 20.85 6.04 -4.75
C THR A 121 19.90 5.26 -5.66
N ALA A 122 19.90 3.93 -5.57
CA ALA A 122 19.01 3.09 -6.36
C ALA A 122 17.53 3.31 -5.97
N ARG A 123 17.24 3.49 -4.67
CA ARG A 123 15.92 3.85 -4.17
C ARG A 123 15.45 5.19 -4.72
N THR A 124 16.30 6.21 -4.66
CA THR A 124 15.97 7.55 -5.14
C THR A 124 15.70 7.54 -6.64
N ASN A 125 16.55 6.88 -7.43
CA ASN A 125 16.35 6.75 -8.88
C ASN A 125 15.03 6.01 -9.19
N ALA A 126 14.73 4.95 -8.45
CA ALA A 126 13.47 4.22 -8.60
C ALA A 126 12.25 5.10 -8.26
N SER A 127 12.32 5.88 -7.18
CA SER A 127 11.25 6.81 -6.82
C SER A 127 11.02 7.85 -7.90
N LEU A 128 12.09 8.46 -8.43
CA LEU A 128 12.00 9.46 -9.50
C LEU A 128 11.46 8.89 -10.81
N SER A 129 11.83 7.66 -11.16
CA SER A 129 11.35 7.01 -12.40
C SER A 129 9.84 6.77 -12.44
N LYS A 130 9.20 6.68 -11.28
CA LYS A 130 7.74 6.51 -11.13
C LYS A 130 7.04 7.79 -10.66
N ASP A 131 7.76 8.91 -10.63
CA ASP A 131 7.18 10.21 -10.29
C ASP A 131 6.42 10.78 -11.49
N VAL A 132 5.10 10.75 -11.42
CA VAL A 132 4.21 11.21 -12.51
C VAL A 132 4.41 12.70 -12.79
N GLN A 133 4.65 13.52 -11.75
CA GLN A 133 4.84 14.95 -11.92
C GLN A 133 6.18 15.26 -12.60
N LEU A 134 7.23 14.59 -12.18
CA LEU A 134 8.55 14.72 -12.79
C LEU A 134 8.54 14.27 -14.25
N ASN A 135 7.94 13.11 -14.53
CA ASN A 135 7.85 12.59 -15.90
C ASN A 135 7.02 13.52 -16.79
N ALA A 136 5.88 14.03 -16.31
CA ALA A 136 5.08 15.01 -17.05
C ALA A 136 5.85 16.31 -17.29
N ALA A 137 6.63 16.79 -16.33
CA ALA A 137 7.48 17.97 -16.51
C ALA A 137 8.61 17.73 -17.53
N ILE A 138 9.24 16.56 -17.51
CA ILE A 138 10.25 16.16 -18.48
C ILE A 138 9.66 16.08 -19.90
N ASP A 139 8.47 15.46 -20.04
CA ASP A 139 7.77 15.36 -21.31
C ASP A 139 7.43 16.75 -21.87
N LEU A 140 6.96 17.65 -21.00
CA LEU A 140 6.66 19.03 -21.38
C LEU A 140 7.92 19.78 -21.86
N ILE A 141 9.05 19.65 -21.15
CA ILE A 141 10.32 20.27 -21.53
C ILE A 141 10.83 19.75 -22.87
N ASN A 142 10.64 18.45 -23.15
CA ASN A 142 11.03 17.82 -24.39
C ASN A 142 10.11 18.15 -25.58
N ASN A 143 8.94 18.77 -25.31
CA ASN A 143 7.94 19.18 -26.31
C ASN A 143 7.70 20.70 -26.25
N PRO A 144 8.62 21.54 -26.79
CA PRO A 144 8.51 23.01 -26.71
C PRO A 144 7.22 23.56 -27.35
N ASP A 145 6.70 22.91 -28.37
CA ASP A 145 5.46 23.30 -29.05
C ASP A 145 4.23 23.22 -28.12
N GLU A 146 4.24 22.26 -27.19
CA GLU A 146 3.20 22.10 -26.21
C GLU A 146 3.26 23.19 -25.13
N ILE A 147 4.46 23.57 -24.71
CA ILE A 147 4.67 24.73 -23.80
C ILE A 147 4.12 26.00 -24.45
N ASP A 148 4.48 26.24 -25.70
CA ASP A 148 4.02 27.40 -26.47
C ASP A 148 2.49 27.43 -26.63
N SER A 149 1.88 26.28 -26.80
CA SER A 149 0.42 26.14 -26.90
C SER A 149 -0.27 26.41 -25.55
N LEU A 150 0.28 25.91 -24.45
CA LEU A 150 -0.23 26.15 -23.09
C LEU A 150 -0.10 27.63 -22.70
N LEU A 151 0.99 28.28 -23.10
CA LEU A 151 1.23 29.71 -22.81
C LEU A 151 0.35 30.64 -23.68
N LYS A 152 -0.03 30.20 -24.88
CA LYS A 152 -0.88 30.97 -25.83
C LYS A 152 -2.37 30.66 -25.71
N GLY A 153 -2.74 29.59 -25.02
CA GLY A 153 -4.07 28.97 -25.09
C GLY A 153 -5.07 29.42 -24.03
N ASN A 154 -5.00 30.67 -23.51
CA ASN A 154 -6.05 31.26 -22.70
C ASN A 154 -6.28 32.76 -23.08
N ASN A 155 -6.58 32.99 -24.34
CA ASN A 155 -7.18 34.26 -24.77
C ASN A 155 -8.50 33.97 -25.48
#